data_a2981c0c083428b92ea5ddc2251a71b0
#
_entry.id   a2981c0c083428b92ea5ddc2251a71b0
#
_cell.length_a   1.000
_cell.length_b   1.000
_cell.length_c   1.000
_cell.angle_alpha   90.00
_cell.angle_beta   90.00
_cell.angle_gamma   90.00
#
_symmetry.space_group_name_H-M   'P 1'
#
loop_
_entity.id
_entity.type
_entity.pdbx_description
1 polymer ?
#
loop_
_entity_poly.entity_id
_entity_poly.type
_entity_poly.pdbx_seq_one_letter_code
_entity_poly.pdbx_strand_id
1 'polypeptide(L)'
;MLLLQQMLIFFLIMLIGYICRKIGVFRETTGKTISGIVINIGNPALIIASGMNPETLENKEKLLLTLVVALVFFAIMFVIAELLPRLLRADREDYGAYQVMTIFSNIGFMGYPLLDAMYGSEAVIHAAIFNLLYSVLIYTYGIRKMQTAAQREKLNWKQILNVGVVSCLIAVTLYISALPVPMIFEDTATRIGAITGPLSMLVIGDSLAQIRLKELFTDIRLLIFSAVKLLLMPALLLWGLGFFITDPMFRGVCLVMTATPVGSMTVMLAQQYDGDYRLTSRGVALTTVLSVVTMPFLFWLLKI
;
A
#
# COMPACT_ATOMS: atom_id res chain seq x y z
N MET A 1 6.63 4.37 -21.74
CA MET A 1 6.68 5.86 -21.64
C MET A 1 5.66 6.40 -20.62
N LEU A 2 4.39 5.99 -20.71
CA LEU A 2 3.31 6.48 -19.84
C LEU A 2 3.60 6.28 -18.34
N LEU A 3 4.09 5.12 -17.97
CA LEU A 3 4.41 4.74 -16.61
C LEU A 3 5.49 5.62 -15.96
N LEU A 4 6.60 5.81 -16.67
CA LEU A 4 7.69 6.66 -16.17
C LEU A 4 7.21 8.11 -15.98
N GLN A 5 6.34 8.58 -16.88
CA GLN A 5 5.71 9.89 -16.78
C GLN A 5 4.80 9.99 -15.53
N GLN A 6 3.96 9.00 -15.26
CA GLN A 6 3.11 8.97 -14.06
C GLN A 6 3.93 8.96 -12.77
N MET A 7 4.99 8.16 -12.73
CA MET A 7 5.89 8.13 -11.58
C MET A 7 6.61 9.46 -11.37
N LEU A 8 7.04 10.14 -12.44
CA LEU A 8 7.62 11.48 -12.36
C LEU A 8 6.60 12.51 -11.85
N ILE A 9 5.34 12.45 -12.31
CA ILE A 9 4.27 13.33 -11.82
C ILE A 9 4.07 13.12 -10.31
N PHE A 10 3.97 11.88 -9.85
CA PHE A 10 3.84 11.57 -8.44
C PHE A 10 5.04 12.06 -7.62
N PHE A 11 6.25 11.88 -8.14
CA PHE A 11 7.46 12.39 -7.49
C PHE A 11 7.46 13.93 -7.39
N LEU A 12 7.04 14.64 -8.46
CA LEU A 12 6.95 16.10 -8.43
C LEU A 12 5.92 16.60 -7.41
N ILE A 13 4.76 15.93 -7.30
CA ILE A 13 3.76 16.27 -6.28
C ILE A 13 4.31 16.00 -4.86
N MET A 14 5.02 14.89 -4.68
CA MET A 14 5.71 14.58 -3.42
C MET A 14 6.76 15.64 -3.07
N LEU A 15 7.53 16.11 -4.04
CA LEU A 15 8.51 17.20 -3.87
C LEU A 15 7.81 18.50 -3.46
N ILE A 16 6.66 18.83 -4.04
CA ILE A 16 5.85 19.98 -3.63
C ILE A 16 5.45 19.84 -2.16
N GLY A 17 4.95 18.68 -1.72
CA GLY A 17 4.60 18.41 -0.31
C GLY A 17 5.81 18.61 0.63
N TYR A 18 6.98 18.10 0.22
CA TYR A 18 8.24 18.29 0.94
C TYR A 18 8.61 19.78 1.08
N ILE A 19 8.55 20.53 -0.01
CA ILE A 19 8.83 21.97 -0.01
C ILE A 19 7.83 22.73 0.85
N CYS A 20 6.52 22.46 0.72
CA CYS A 20 5.47 23.08 1.53
C CYS A 20 5.71 22.94 3.02
N ARG A 21 6.23 21.78 3.47
CA ARG A 21 6.62 21.57 4.87
C ARG A 21 7.83 22.42 5.25
N LYS A 22 8.86 22.47 4.41
CA LYS A 22 10.10 23.21 4.68
C LYS A 22 9.88 24.72 4.73
N ILE A 23 8.99 25.28 3.93
CA ILE A 23 8.66 26.72 3.92
C ILE A 23 7.52 27.09 4.89
N GLY A 24 7.00 26.12 5.67
CA GLY A 24 5.99 26.35 6.73
C GLY A 24 4.55 26.48 6.25
N VAL A 25 4.23 26.22 4.97
CA VAL A 25 2.85 26.12 4.45
C VAL A 25 2.14 24.94 5.11
N PHE A 26 2.83 23.80 5.24
CA PHE A 26 2.32 22.67 6.01
C PHE A 26 2.79 22.77 7.46
N ARG A 27 1.80 22.82 8.38
CA ARG A 27 1.99 22.80 9.82
C ARG A 27 2.08 21.36 10.34
N GLU A 28 2.39 21.15 11.61
CA GLU A 28 2.53 19.81 12.21
C GLU A 28 1.29 18.91 12.03
N THR A 29 0.10 19.50 12.07
CA THR A 29 -1.16 18.77 11.94
C THR A 29 -1.62 18.58 10.49
N THR A 30 -1.06 19.33 9.53
CA THR A 30 -1.56 19.36 8.14
C THR A 30 -1.49 17.97 7.49
N GLY A 31 -0.36 17.29 7.58
CA GLY A 31 -0.21 15.93 7.04
C GLY A 31 -1.21 14.95 7.63
N LYS A 32 -1.44 15.02 8.95
CA LYS A 32 -2.44 14.18 9.65
C LYS A 32 -3.86 14.45 9.16
N THR A 33 -4.22 15.71 8.96
CA THR A 33 -5.55 16.12 8.48
C THR A 33 -5.77 15.64 7.04
N ILE A 34 -4.80 15.86 6.15
CA ILE A 34 -4.90 15.40 4.76
C ILE A 34 -4.93 13.87 4.69
N SER A 35 -4.13 13.17 5.51
CA SER A 35 -4.19 11.71 5.62
C SER A 35 -5.59 11.23 6.02
N GLY A 36 -6.24 11.93 6.95
CA GLY A 36 -7.62 11.64 7.35
C GLY A 36 -8.60 11.76 6.19
N ILE A 37 -8.47 12.79 5.36
CA ILE A 37 -9.30 12.97 4.14
C ILE A 37 -9.05 11.83 3.15
N VAL A 38 -7.77 11.50 2.89
CA VAL A 38 -7.42 10.41 1.98
C VAL A 38 -8.00 9.08 2.44
N ILE A 39 -7.82 8.73 3.72
CA ILE A 39 -8.21 7.41 4.25
C ILE A 39 -9.73 7.28 4.38
N ASN A 40 -10.42 8.33 4.81
CA ASN A 40 -11.83 8.24 5.14
C ASN A 40 -12.78 8.74 4.05
N ILE A 41 -12.28 9.44 3.03
CA ILE A 41 -13.08 10.02 1.95
C ILE A 41 -12.52 9.62 0.59
N GLY A 42 -11.28 9.96 0.28
CA GLY A 42 -10.70 9.77 -1.03
C GLY A 42 -10.57 8.31 -1.44
N ASN A 43 -9.85 7.48 -0.66
CA ASN A 43 -9.72 6.04 -0.93
C ASN A 43 -11.08 5.32 -0.97
N PRO A 44 -12.00 5.52 -0.02
CA PRO A 44 -13.35 4.96 -0.10
C PRO A 44 -14.07 5.30 -1.40
N ALA A 45 -14.05 6.56 -1.80
CA ALA A 45 -14.70 6.99 -3.05
C ALA A 45 -14.04 6.35 -4.28
N LEU A 46 -12.70 6.31 -4.34
CA LEU A 46 -11.95 5.68 -5.44
C LEU A 46 -12.29 4.18 -5.56
N ILE A 47 -12.30 3.47 -4.43
CA ILE A 47 -12.61 2.03 -4.38
C ILE A 47 -14.05 1.79 -4.80
N ILE A 48 -15.02 2.55 -4.27
CA ILE A 48 -16.43 2.39 -4.61
C ILE A 48 -16.68 2.70 -6.09
N ALA A 49 -16.07 3.77 -6.63
CA ALA A 49 -16.16 4.12 -8.05
C ALA A 49 -15.66 2.99 -8.94
N SER A 50 -14.59 2.28 -8.55
CA SER A 50 -14.08 1.13 -9.32
C SER A 50 -15.06 -0.03 -9.44
N GLY A 51 -16.00 -0.16 -8.51
CA GLY A 51 -17.06 -1.17 -8.56
C GLY A 51 -18.31 -0.74 -9.34
N MET A 52 -18.44 0.56 -9.68
CA MET A 52 -19.61 1.10 -10.38
C MET A 52 -19.50 1.01 -11.89
N ASN A 53 -18.31 0.76 -12.46
CA ASN A 53 -18.09 0.77 -13.90
C ASN A 53 -18.64 -0.51 -14.56
N PRO A 54 -19.68 -0.41 -15.43
CA PRO A 54 -20.32 -1.58 -16.06
C PRO A 54 -19.47 -2.26 -17.14
N GLU A 55 -18.45 -1.60 -17.70
CA GLU A 55 -17.58 -2.19 -18.73
C GLU A 55 -16.74 -3.36 -18.21
N THR A 56 -16.64 -3.49 -16.89
CA THR A 56 -15.86 -4.53 -16.23
C THR A 56 -16.62 -5.86 -16.00
N LEU A 57 -17.87 -5.95 -16.42
CA LEU A 57 -18.79 -7.09 -16.14
C LEU A 57 -18.38 -8.42 -16.76
N GLU A 58 -17.54 -8.43 -17.80
CA GLU A 58 -17.14 -9.66 -18.50
C GLU A 58 -16.19 -10.56 -17.69
N ASN A 59 -15.67 -10.11 -16.56
CA ASN A 59 -14.53 -10.74 -15.88
C ASN A 59 -14.77 -11.18 -14.43
N LYS A 60 -15.97 -11.64 -14.07
CA LYS A 60 -16.23 -12.16 -12.70
C LYS A 60 -15.29 -13.30 -12.29
N GLU A 61 -14.87 -14.13 -13.23
CA GLU A 61 -13.91 -15.21 -12.99
C GLU A 61 -12.54 -14.67 -12.56
N LYS A 62 -12.14 -13.50 -13.06
CA LYS A 62 -10.89 -12.85 -12.67
C LYS A 62 -10.89 -12.42 -11.19
N LEU A 63 -12.06 -12.09 -10.59
CA LEU A 63 -12.12 -11.74 -9.16
C LEU A 63 -11.79 -12.94 -8.28
N LEU A 64 -12.28 -14.12 -8.62
CA LEU A 64 -11.95 -15.35 -7.88
C LEU A 64 -10.46 -15.68 -8.04
N LEU A 65 -9.91 -15.54 -9.23
CA LEU A 65 -8.49 -15.70 -9.49
C LEU A 65 -7.68 -14.68 -8.64
N THR A 66 -8.14 -13.43 -8.58
CA THR A 66 -7.50 -12.39 -7.75
C THR A 66 -7.48 -12.78 -6.28
N LEU A 67 -8.58 -13.30 -5.76
CA LEU A 67 -8.64 -13.76 -4.37
C LEU A 67 -7.66 -14.90 -4.11
N VAL A 68 -7.59 -15.88 -5.00
CA VAL A 68 -6.62 -16.99 -4.89
C VAL A 68 -5.19 -16.47 -4.94
N VAL A 69 -4.89 -15.59 -5.90
CA VAL A 69 -3.54 -15.00 -6.02
C VAL A 69 -3.20 -14.16 -4.79
N ALA A 70 -4.14 -13.39 -4.25
CA ALA A 70 -3.93 -12.60 -3.04
C ALA A 70 -3.67 -13.50 -1.81
N LEU A 71 -4.38 -14.62 -1.67
CA LEU A 71 -4.13 -15.60 -0.61
C LEU A 71 -2.73 -16.21 -0.73
N VAL A 72 -2.34 -16.66 -1.92
CA VAL A 72 -1.00 -17.20 -2.19
C VAL A 72 0.08 -16.14 -1.93
N PHE A 73 -0.16 -14.92 -2.39
CA PHE A 73 0.71 -13.77 -2.15
C PHE A 73 0.96 -13.55 -0.65
N PHE A 74 -0.08 -13.43 0.16
CA PHE A 74 0.09 -13.23 1.60
C PHE A 74 0.72 -14.44 2.28
N ALA A 75 0.42 -15.67 1.84
CA ALA A 75 1.09 -16.86 2.36
C ALA A 75 2.61 -16.81 2.13
N ILE A 76 3.04 -16.43 0.92
CA ILE A 76 4.46 -16.24 0.60
C ILE A 76 5.07 -15.11 1.45
N MET A 77 4.34 -13.97 1.59
CA MET A 77 4.79 -12.86 2.42
C MET A 77 4.99 -13.29 3.88
N PHE A 78 4.12 -14.13 4.43
CA PHE A 78 4.29 -14.66 5.79
C PHE A 78 5.56 -15.49 5.93
N VAL A 79 5.84 -16.37 4.96
CA VAL A 79 7.08 -17.18 4.98
C VAL A 79 8.31 -16.28 4.94
N ILE A 80 8.33 -15.28 4.04
CA ILE A 80 9.44 -14.34 3.95
C ILE A 80 9.58 -13.52 5.23
N ALA A 81 8.46 -13.05 5.80
CA ALA A 81 8.46 -12.26 7.03
C ALA A 81 9.01 -13.03 8.24
N GLU A 82 8.80 -14.32 8.33
CA GLU A 82 9.39 -15.15 9.39
C GLU A 82 10.90 -15.40 9.18
N LEU A 83 11.37 -15.46 7.94
CA LEU A 83 12.77 -15.75 7.61
C LEU A 83 13.64 -14.48 7.59
N LEU A 84 13.12 -13.37 7.09
CA LEU A 84 13.90 -12.17 6.80
C LEU A 84 14.59 -11.58 8.03
N PRO A 85 13.95 -11.41 9.22
CA PRO A 85 14.63 -10.89 10.40
C PRO A 85 15.81 -11.79 10.85
N ARG A 86 15.67 -13.12 10.67
CA ARG A 86 16.74 -14.08 10.99
C ARG A 86 17.93 -13.93 10.03
N LEU A 87 17.65 -13.79 8.73
CA LEU A 87 18.67 -13.57 7.70
C LEU A 87 19.41 -12.23 7.90
N LEU A 88 18.69 -11.19 8.33
CA LEU A 88 19.25 -9.88 8.67
C LEU A 88 20.01 -9.88 10.00
N ARG A 89 19.98 -10.98 10.77
CA ARG A 89 20.51 -11.04 12.13
C ARG A 89 20.00 -9.90 12.99
N ALA A 90 18.72 -9.57 12.84
CA ALA A 90 18.06 -8.54 13.63
C ALA A 90 18.00 -8.94 15.12
N ASP A 91 17.88 -7.97 16.00
CA ASP A 91 17.66 -8.23 17.41
C ASP A 91 16.24 -8.78 17.63
N ARG A 92 16.04 -9.66 18.61
CA ARG A 92 14.74 -10.35 18.79
C ARG A 92 13.59 -9.38 19.05
N GLU A 93 13.88 -8.24 19.66
CA GLU A 93 12.92 -7.17 19.94
C GLU A 93 12.39 -6.55 18.63
N ASP A 94 13.21 -6.49 17.58
CA ASP A 94 12.89 -5.89 16.28
C ASP A 94 12.13 -6.86 15.33
N TYR A 95 12.06 -8.15 15.67
CA TYR A 95 11.47 -9.15 14.77
C TYR A 95 10.05 -8.78 14.36
N GLY A 96 9.21 -8.35 15.32
CA GLY A 96 7.83 -7.96 15.05
C GLY A 96 7.74 -6.81 14.05
N ALA A 97 8.60 -5.79 14.22
CA ALA A 97 8.66 -4.64 13.33
C ALA A 97 9.06 -5.05 11.90
N TYR A 98 10.14 -5.84 11.73
CA TYR A 98 10.55 -6.34 10.42
C TYR A 98 9.49 -7.21 9.76
N GLN A 99 8.82 -8.08 10.52
CA GLN A 99 7.76 -8.95 10.01
C GLN A 99 6.58 -8.13 9.47
N VAL A 100 6.12 -7.15 10.24
CA VAL A 100 5.00 -6.27 9.83
C VAL A 100 5.42 -5.40 8.63
N MET A 101 6.61 -4.81 8.64
CA MET A 101 7.13 -4.04 7.50
C MET A 101 7.27 -4.89 6.23
N THR A 102 7.58 -6.19 6.35
CA THR A 102 7.71 -7.09 5.20
C THR A 102 6.38 -7.32 4.51
N ILE A 103 5.32 -7.60 5.27
CA ILE A 103 4.01 -7.99 4.74
C ILE A 103 3.23 -6.78 4.25
N PHE A 104 3.22 -5.68 5.01
CA PHE A 104 2.28 -4.59 4.83
C PHE A 104 2.88 -3.42 4.05
N SER A 105 2.59 -3.41 2.75
CA SER A 105 2.97 -2.37 1.81
C SER A 105 2.02 -1.17 1.87
N ASN A 106 2.42 -0.04 1.29
CA ASN A 106 1.64 1.21 1.25
C ASN A 106 0.60 1.21 0.12
N ILE A 107 -0.39 0.33 0.23
CA ILE A 107 -1.45 0.17 -0.77
C ILE A 107 -2.33 1.42 -0.81
N GLY A 108 -2.70 1.98 0.34
CA GLY A 108 -3.67 3.07 0.44
C GLY A 108 -3.19 4.39 -0.14
N PHE A 109 -1.96 4.80 0.18
CA PHE A 109 -1.42 6.10 -0.26
C PHE A 109 -0.68 6.03 -1.60
N MET A 110 -0.15 4.88 -1.99
CA MET A 110 0.65 4.77 -3.20
C MET A 110 0.08 3.72 -4.18
N GLY A 111 -0.38 2.60 -3.66
CA GLY A 111 -0.87 1.50 -4.50
C GLY A 111 -2.11 1.87 -5.31
N TYR A 112 -3.19 2.29 -4.66
CA TYR A 112 -4.43 2.66 -5.36
C TYR A 112 -4.24 3.79 -6.37
N PRO A 113 -3.65 4.95 -6.00
CA PRO A 113 -3.46 6.04 -6.96
C PRO A 113 -2.60 5.64 -8.16
N LEU A 114 -1.59 4.79 -7.93
CA LEU A 114 -0.72 4.34 -9.01
C LEU A 114 -1.45 3.39 -9.96
N LEU A 115 -2.23 2.45 -9.43
CA LEU A 115 -3.01 1.51 -10.22
C LEU A 115 -4.10 2.22 -11.02
N ASP A 116 -4.81 3.16 -10.40
CA ASP A 116 -5.81 3.98 -11.08
C ASP A 116 -5.20 4.78 -12.24
N ALA A 117 -4.07 5.45 -11.99
CA ALA A 117 -3.38 6.25 -13.01
C ALA A 117 -2.78 5.42 -14.16
N MET A 118 -2.45 4.13 -13.93
CA MET A 118 -1.81 3.26 -14.92
C MET A 118 -2.78 2.39 -15.69
N TYR A 119 -3.77 1.85 -15.01
CA TYR A 119 -4.64 0.79 -15.50
C TYR A 119 -6.14 1.10 -15.31
N GLY A 120 -6.46 2.22 -14.64
CA GLY A 120 -7.84 2.62 -14.40
C GLY A 120 -8.56 1.80 -13.33
N SER A 121 -9.88 1.93 -13.32
CA SER A 121 -10.78 1.37 -12.30
C SER A 121 -10.72 -0.16 -12.19
N GLU A 122 -10.46 -0.87 -13.30
CA GLU A 122 -10.35 -2.34 -13.28
C GLU A 122 -9.21 -2.81 -12.38
N ALA A 123 -8.06 -2.16 -12.41
CA ALA A 123 -6.95 -2.49 -11.52
C ALA A 123 -7.25 -2.16 -10.05
N VAL A 124 -8.02 -1.10 -9.80
CA VAL A 124 -8.41 -0.70 -8.43
C VAL A 124 -9.33 -1.74 -7.79
N ILE A 125 -10.27 -2.33 -8.54
CA ILE A 125 -11.15 -3.39 -7.98
C ILE A 125 -10.35 -4.65 -7.61
N HIS A 126 -9.35 -5.04 -8.41
CA HIS A 126 -8.44 -6.13 -8.04
C HIS A 126 -7.64 -5.80 -6.79
N ALA A 127 -7.10 -4.58 -6.68
CA ALA A 127 -6.40 -4.12 -5.50
C ALA A 127 -7.30 -4.07 -4.26
N ALA A 128 -8.60 -3.80 -4.42
CA ALA A 128 -9.56 -3.83 -3.32
C ALA A 128 -9.69 -5.22 -2.69
N ILE A 129 -9.63 -6.30 -3.49
CA ILE A 129 -9.61 -7.68 -2.99
C ILE A 129 -8.34 -7.95 -2.15
N PHE A 130 -7.16 -7.51 -2.63
CA PHE A 130 -5.93 -7.60 -1.83
C PHE A 130 -6.08 -6.82 -0.51
N ASN A 131 -6.71 -5.64 -0.54
CA ASN A 131 -6.90 -4.82 0.64
C ASN A 131 -7.87 -5.40 1.67
N LEU A 132 -8.86 -6.22 1.25
CA LEU A 132 -9.69 -6.98 2.20
C LEU A 132 -8.83 -7.91 3.04
N LEU A 133 -7.98 -8.72 2.41
CA LEU A 133 -7.06 -9.62 3.11
C LEU A 133 -6.02 -8.84 3.94
N TYR A 134 -5.44 -7.78 3.35
CA TYR A 134 -4.53 -6.87 4.05
C TYR A 134 -5.15 -6.36 5.36
N SER A 135 -6.39 -5.88 5.30
CA SER A 135 -7.07 -5.31 6.47
C SER A 135 -7.32 -6.35 7.57
N VAL A 136 -7.74 -7.55 7.20
CA VAL A 136 -7.88 -8.65 8.17
C VAL A 136 -6.53 -8.95 8.81
N LEU A 137 -5.49 -9.09 7.99
CA LEU A 137 -4.17 -9.50 8.45
C LEU A 137 -3.45 -8.43 9.28
N ILE A 138 -3.58 -7.16 8.94
CA ILE A 138 -2.91 -6.09 9.70
C ILE A 138 -3.52 -5.90 11.08
N TYR A 139 -4.85 -6.01 11.20
CA TYR A 139 -5.55 -5.89 12.49
C TYR A 139 -5.54 -7.17 13.33
N THR A 140 -5.11 -8.30 12.78
CA THR A 140 -4.94 -9.56 13.52
C THR A 140 -3.45 -9.85 13.74
N TYR A 141 -2.75 -10.27 12.72
CA TYR A 141 -1.33 -10.61 12.76
C TYR A 141 -0.44 -9.39 13.05
N GLY A 142 -0.68 -8.25 12.36
CA GLY A 142 0.11 -7.03 12.53
C GLY A 142 0.10 -6.54 13.98
N ILE A 143 -1.09 -6.41 14.58
CA ILE A 143 -1.24 -6.03 15.99
C ILE A 143 -0.49 -7.02 16.89
N ARG A 144 -0.74 -8.33 16.69
CA ARG A 144 -0.14 -9.37 17.55
C ARG A 144 1.40 -9.37 17.52
N LYS A 145 2.01 -9.00 16.38
CA LYS A 145 3.48 -8.93 16.24
C LYS A 145 4.08 -7.65 16.83
N MET A 146 3.28 -6.58 16.92
CA MET A 146 3.70 -5.32 17.54
C MET A 146 3.51 -5.31 19.06
N GLN A 147 2.61 -6.13 19.60
CA GLN A 147 2.34 -6.24 21.04
C GLN A 147 3.43 -7.00 21.79
N THR A 148 3.79 -6.50 22.97
CA THR A 148 4.56 -7.27 23.93
C THR A 148 3.73 -8.42 24.52
N ALA A 149 4.37 -9.46 25.05
CA ALA A 149 3.68 -10.62 25.63
C ALA A 149 2.69 -10.25 26.77
N ALA A 150 2.96 -9.15 27.48
CA ALA A 150 2.13 -8.64 28.59
C ALA A 150 0.86 -7.89 28.12
N GLN A 151 0.84 -7.39 26.87
CA GLN A 151 -0.20 -6.49 26.35
C GLN A 151 -1.16 -7.19 25.37
N ARG A 152 -1.18 -8.51 25.30
CA ARG A 152 -2.04 -9.24 24.36
C ARG A 152 -3.51 -8.98 24.62
N GLU A 153 -4.06 -7.99 23.91
CA GLU A 153 -5.49 -7.70 23.89
C GLU A 153 -6.27 -8.70 23.03
N LYS A 154 -7.57 -8.82 23.34
CA LYS A 154 -8.51 -9.59 22.52
C LYS A 154 -8.70 -8.90 21.16
N LEU A 155 -8.87 -9.71 20.12
CA LEU A 155 -9.17 -9.24 18.77
C LEU A 155 -10.37 -8.28 18.75
N ASN A 156 -10.20 -7.07 18.23
CA ASN A 156 -11.28 -6.10 18.10
C ASN A 156 -11.84 -6.10 16.68
N TRP A 157 -12.94 -6.80 16.46
CA TRP A 157 -13.62 -6.90 15.16
C TRP A 157 -14.03 -5.54 14.58
N LYS A 158 -14.28 -4.52 15.41
CA LYS A 158 -14.61 -3.16 14.95
C LYS A 158 -13.44 -2.49 14.24
N GLN A 159 -12.20 -2.84 14.56
CA GLN A 159 -11.01 -2.32 13.87
C GLN A 159 -10.85 -2.96 12.49
N ILE A 160 -11.27 -4.22 12.33
CA ILE A 160 -11.26 -4.92 11.04
C ILE A 160 -12.29 -4.31 10.10
N LEU A 161 -13.52 -4.06 10.60
CA LEU A 161 -14.60 -3.42 9.83
C LEU A 161 -14.42 -1.89 9.75
N ASN A 162 -13.27 -1.45 9.25
CA ASN A 162 -13.00 -0.04 9.00
C ASN A 162 -13.59 0.44 7.67
N VAL A 163 -13.56 1.76 7.44
CA VAL A 163 -14.12 2.40 6.24
C VAL A 163 -13.56 1.80 4.95
N GLY A 164 -12.26 1.46 4.91
CA GLY A 164 -11.62 0.83 3.76
C GLY A 164 -12.21 -0.56 3.44
N VAL A 165 -12.40 -1.41 4.46
CA VAL A 165 -13.05 -2.74 4.28
C VAL A 165 -14.49 -2.60 3.81
N VAL A 166 -15.25 -1.71 4.42
CA VAL A 166 -16.64 -1.44 4.03
C VAL A 166 -16.70 -0.98 2.56
N SER A 167 -15.81 -0.09 2.14
CA SER A 167 -15.73 0.38 0.76
C SER A 167 -15.39 -0.74 -0.23
N CYS A 168 -14.45 -1.62 0.14
CA CYS A 168 -14.12 -2.80 -0.68
C CYS A 168 -15.33 -3.75 -0.82
N LEU A 169 -16.05 -4.01 0.27
CA LEU A 169 -17.24 -4.87 0.23
C LEU A 169 -18.34 -4.25 -0.66
N ILE A 170 -18.57 -2.93 -0.55
CA ILE A 170 -19.52 -2.22 -1.41
C ILE A 170 -19.08 -2.32 -2.88
N ALA A 171 -17.81 -2.02 -3.19
CA ALA A 171 -17.29 -2.06 -4.54
C ALA A 171 -17.41 -3.45 -5.18
N VAL A 172 -17.00 -4.50 -4.45
CA VAL A 172 -17.12 -5.90 -4.93
C VAL A 172 -18.58 -6.29 -5.13
N THR A 173 -19.48 -5.85 -4.22
CA THR A 173 -20.91 -6.13 -4.35
C THR A 173 -21.51 -5.45 -5.58
N LEU A 174 -21.21 -4.17 -5.81
CA LEU A 174 -21.65 -3.43 -6.99
C LEU A 174 -21.11 -4.08 -8.26
N TYR A 175 -19.85 -4.42 -8.30
CA TYR A 175 -19.19 -5.09 -9.42
C TYR A 175 -19.86 -6.44 -9.76
N ILE A 176 -20.10 -7.31 -8.75
CA ILE A 176 -20.70 -8.64 -8.98
C ILE A 176 -22.17 -8.54 -9.34
N SER A 177 -22.92 -7.65 -8.70
CA SER A 177 -24.37 -7.50 -8.92
C SER A 177 -24.71 -6.82 -10.23
N ALA A 178 -23.76 -6.09 -10.84
CA ALA A 178 -23.96 -5.32 -12.05
C ALA A 178 -25.14 -4.34 -11.95
N LEU A 179 -25.41 -3.82 -10.75
CA LEU A 179 -26.50 -2.88 -10.54
C LEU A 179 -26.23 -1.57 -11.27
N PRO A 180 -27.17 -1.06 -12.07
CA PRO A 180 -27.02 0.23 -12.71
C PRO A 180 -26.99 1.34 -11.64
N VAL A 181 -25.85 1.99 -11.51
CA VAL A 181 -25.71 3.14 -10.61
C VAL A 181 -26.02 4.41 -11.39
N PRO A 182 -26.90 5.32 -10.86
CA PRO A 182 -27.14 6.60 -11.53
C PRO A 182 -25.83 7.39 -11.70
N MET A 183 -25.62 7.96 -12.89
CA MET A 183 -24.39 8.67 -13.30
C MET A 183 -23.93 9.73 -12.29
N ILE A 184 -24.88 10.40 -11.60
CA ILE A 184 -24.54 11.41 -10.60
C ILE A 184 -23.73 10.84 -9.43
N PHE A 185 -24.00 9.61 -8.99
CA PHE A 185 -23.25 8.96 -7.91
C PHE A 185 -21.88 8.47 -8.41
N GLU A 186 -21.82 7.92 -9.64
CA GLU A 186 -20.58 7.49 -10.27
C GLU A 186 -19.62 8.68 -10.47
N ASP A 187 -20.10 9.77 -11.09
CA ASP A 187 -19.32 10.99 -11.30
C ASP A 187 -18.85 11.61 -9.97
N THR A 188 -19.72 11.61 -8.96
CA THR A 188 -19.37 12.13 -7.63
C THR A 188 -18.25 11.30 -7.00
N ALA A 189 -18.39 9.98 -6.99
CA ALA A 189 -17.39 9.08 -6.43
C ALA A 189 -16.05 9.18 -7.19
N THR A 190 -16.10 9.24 -8.53
CA THR A 190 -14.91 9.38 -9.38
C THR A 190 -14.18 10.70 -9.12
N ARG A 191 -14.90 11.83 -9.04
CA ARG A 191 -14.29 13.15 -8.75
C ARG A 191 -13.67 13.21 -7.35
N ILE A 192 -14.33 12.65 -6.34
CA ILE A 192 -13.77 12.55 -4.99
C ILE A 192 -12.59 11.58 -4.97
N GLY A 193 -12.70 10.44 -5.65
CA GLY A 193 -11.62 9.47 -5.78
C GLY A 193 -10.35 10.06 -6.41
N ALA A 194 -10.51 10.90 -7.42
CA ALA A 194 -9.39 11.53 -8.14
C ALA A 194 -8.48 12.41 -7.26
N ILE A 195 -8.96 12.95 -6.14
CA ILE A 195 -8.12 13.73 -5.21
C ILE A 195 -7.14 12.85 -4.43
N THR A 196 -7.38 11.54 -4.37
CA THR A 196 -6.58 10.59 -3.58
C THR A 196 -5.10 10.60 -3.98
N GLY A 197 -4.82 10.53 -5.27
CA GLY A 197 -3.45 10.51 -5.79
C GLY A 197 -2.64 11.74 -5.38
N PRO A 198 -3.07 12.95 -5.77
CA PRO A 198 -2.35 14.18 -5.40
C PRO A 198 -2.21 14.39 -3.90
N LEU A 199 -3.27 14.18 -3.12
CA LEU A 199 -3.21 14.37 -1.67
C LEU A 199 -2.30 13.35 -0.99
N SER A 200 -2.32 12.09 -1.43
CA SER A 200 -1.43 11.05 -0.92
C SER A 200 0.05 11.43 -1.13
N MET A 201 0.40 11.89 -2.33
CA MET A 201 1.77 12.29 -2.65
C MET A 201 2.21 13.51 -1.84
N LEU A 202 1.34 14.50 -1.64
CA LEU A 202 1.62 15.64 -0.77
C LEU A 202 1.90 15.21 0.68
N VAL A 203 1.12 14.26 1.22
CA VAL A 203 1.32 13.71 2.57
C VAL A 203 2.64 12.95 2.69
N ILE A 204 2.97 12.14 1.69
CA ILE A 204 4.25 11.43 1.67
C ILE A 204 5.41 12.43 1.67
N GLY A 205 5.33 13.47 0.84
CA GLY A 205 6.33 14.55 0.80
C GLY A 205 6.46 15.28 2.14
N ASP A 206 5.34 15.64 2.77
CA ASP A 206 5.31 16.22 4.12
C ASP A 206 6.01 15.32 5.14
N SER A 207 5.72 14.03 5.12
CA SER A 207 6.33 13.04 6.02
C SER A 207 7.84 12.93 5.82
N LEU A 208 8.30 12.89 4.57
CA LEU A 208 9.73 12.83 4.25
C LEU A 208 10.48 14.09 4.71
N ALA A 209 9.85 15.27 4.67
CA ALA A 209 10.46 16.51 5.13
C ALA A 209 10.71 16.57 6.64
N GLN A 210 10.05 15.72 7.43
CA GLN A 210 10.19 15.64 8.89
C GLN A 210 11.35 14.73 9.33
N ILE A 211 11.92 13.96 8.41
CA ILE A 211 12.96 12.97 8.71
C ILE A 211 14.32 13.50 8.26
N ARG A 212 15.36 13.18 9.05
CA ARG A 212 16.74 13.47 8.68
C ARG A 212 17.26 12.42 7.70
N LEU A 213 17.24 12.75 6.41
CA LEU A 213 17.61 11.81 5.32
C LEU A 213 18.99 11.16 5.54
N LYS A 214 19.96 11.90 6.13
CA LYS A 214 21.31 11.34 6.40
C LYS A 214 21.25 10.15 7.36
N GLU A 215 20.33 10.13 8.31
CA GLU A 215 20.20 9.06 9.31
C GLU A 215 19.57 7.79 8.72
N LEU A 216 18.86 7.89 7.59
CA LEU A 216 18.22 6.75 6.94
C LEU A 216 19.24 5.76 6.35
N PHE A 217 20.38 6.26 5.87
CA PHE A 217 21.38 5.47 5.18
C PHE A 217 22.49 4.93 6.10
N THR A 218 22.39 5.14 7.40
CA THR A 218 23.42 4.68 8.38
C THR A 218 23.23 3.23 8.82
N ASP A 219 22.03 2.68 8.69
CA ASP A 219 21.69 1.35 9.17
C ASP A 219 21.73 0.33 8.02
N ILE A 220 22.79 -0.45 8.00
CA ILE A 220 23.03 -1.46 6.96
C ILE A 220 21.93 -2.55 6.94
N ARG A 221 21.39 -2.94 8.11
CA ARG A 221 20.32 -3.93 8.19
C ARG A 221 19.04 -3.40 7.50
N LEU A 222 18.72 -2.13 7.76
CA LEU A 222 17.56 -1.47 7.15
C LEU A 222 17.74 -1.24 5.64
N LEU A 223 18.97 -0.96 5.19
CA LEU A 223 19.30 -0.87 3.76
C LEU A 223 19.11 -2.23 3.05
N ILE A 224 19.64 -3.32 3.64
CA ILE A 224 19.46 -4.67 3.09
C ILE A 224 17.98 -5.05 3.09
N PHE A 225 17.26 -4.78 4.18
CA PHE A 225 15.80 -4.98 4.26
C PHE A 225 15.09 -4.26 3.11
N SER A 226 15.42 -2.98 2.89
CA SER A 226 14.80 -2.16 1.85
C SER A 226 15.08 -2.69 0.44
N ALA A 227 16.31 -3.13 0.18
CA ALA A 227 16.69 -3.76 -1.09
C ALA A 227 15.93 -5.08 -1.32
N VAL A 228 15.81 -5.92 -0.29
CA VAL A 228 15.02 -7.15 -0.37
C VAL A 228 13.56 -6.84 -0.61
N LYS A 229 12.98 -5.92 0.16
CA LYS A 229 11.55 -5.54 0.09
C LYS A 229 11.18 -4.93 -1.26
N LEU A 230 12.02 -4.02 -1.78
CA LEU A 230 11.67 -3.23 -2.96
C LEU A 230 12.14 -3.83 -4.29
N LEU A 231 13.11 -4.73 -4.28
CA LEU A 231 13.67 -5.32 -5.50
C LEU A 231 13.52 -6.84 -5.52
N LEU A 232 14.07 -7.53 -4.53
CA LEU A 232 14.15 -8.99 -4.57
C LEU A 232 12.76 -9.64 -4.45
N MET A 233 11.96 -9.20 -3.49
CA MET A 233 10.62 -9.76 -3.27
C MET A 233 9.70 -9.56 -4.47
N PRO A 234 9.53 -8.34 -5.04
CA PRO A 234 8.72 -8.15 -6.23
C PRO A 234 9.22 -8.95 -7.43
N ALA A 235 10.55 -8.97 -7.65
CA ALA A 235 11.14 -9.70 -8.76
C ALA A 235 10.88 -11.21 -8.66
N LEU A 236 11.10 -11.82 -7.50
CA LEU A 236 10.89 -13.25 -7.28
C LEU A 236 9.40 -13.63 -7.38
N LEU A 237 8.50 -12.81 -6.79
CA LEU A 237 7.07 -13.05 -6.87
C LEU A 237 6.56 -13.00 -8.30
N LEU A 238 6.94 -11.98 -9.05
CA LEU A 238 6.50 -11.85 -10.43
C LEU A 238 7.15 -12.88 -11.36
N TRP A 239 8.40 -13.25 -11.10
CA TRP A 239 9.00 -14.37 -11.81
C TRP A 239 8.18 -15.65 -11.58
N GLY A 240 7.85 -15.98 -10.34
CA GLY A 240 7.01 -17.14 -10.01
C GLY A 240 5.59 -17.04 -10.57
N LEU A 241 4.92 -15.89 -10.42
CA LEU A 241 3.56 -15.66 -10.93
C LEU A 241 3.53 -15.60 -12.46
N GLY A 242 4.63 -15.20 -13.13
CA GLY A 242 4.69 -15.10 -14.58
C GLY A 242 4.47 -16.41 -15.31
N PHE A 243 4.63 -17.55 -14.64
CA PHE A 243 4.28 -18.86 -15.20
C PHE A 243 2.77 -19.11 -15.25
N PHE A 244 2.00 -18.41 -14.44
CA PHE A 244 0.55 -18.65 -14.27
C PHE A 244 -0.29 -17.46 -14.73
N ILE A 245 0.24 -16.24 -14.68
CA ILE A 245 -0.46 -15.00 -14.98
C ILE A 245 0.16 -14.36 -16.22
N THR A 246 -0.60 -14.34 -17.31
CA THR A 246 -0.18 -13.77 -18.60
C THR A 246 -0.73 -12.36 -18.83
N ASP A 247 -1.81 -11.96 -18.14
CA ASP A 247 -2.45 -10.66 -18.26
C ASP A 247 -1.52 -9.55 -17.72
N PRO A 248 -1.09 -8.57 -18.57
CA PRO A 248 -0.15 -7.52 -18.16
C PRO A 248 -0.70 -6.61 -17.06
N MET A 249 -1.99 -6.26 -17.11
CA MET A 249 -2.63 -5.42 -16.08
C MET A 249 -2.61 -6.13 -14.74
N PHE A 250 -3.01 -7.41 -14.68
CA PHE A 250 -3.02 -8.17 -13.45
C PHE A 250 -1.62 -8.42 -12.88
N ARG A 251 -0.61 -8.62 -13.75
CA ARG A 251 0.81 -8.63 -13.34
C ARG A 251 1.24 -7.28 -12.76
N GLY A 252 0.77 -6.18 -13.35
CA GLY A 252 0.97 -4.82 -12.85
C GLY A 252 0.37 -4.63 -11.45
N VAL A 253 -0.85 -5.12 -11.21
CA VAL A 253 -1.47 -5.11 -9.87
C VAL A 253 -0.59 -5.85 -8.87
N CYS A 254 -0.17 -7.08 -9.17
CA CYS A 254 0.70 -7.86 -8.29
C CYS A 254 2.04 -7.17 -8.02
N LEU A 255 2.62 -6.52 -9.05
CA LEU A 255 3.85 -5.74 -8.89
C LEU A 255 3.65 -4.57 -7.94
N VAL A 256 2.61 -3.77 -8.14
CA VAL A 256 2.33 -2.61 -7.28
C VAL A 256 2.08 -3.05 -5.85
N MET A 257 1.32 -4.14 -5.63
CA MET A 257 1.07 -4.66 -4.27
C MET A 257 2.35 -5.05 -3.52
N THR A 258 3.39 -5.51 -4.24
CA THR A 258 4.68 -5.91 -3.64
C THR A 258 5.70 -4.79 -3.58
N ALA A 259 5.84 -4.03 -4.68
CA ALA A 259 6.92 -3.05 -4.89
C ALA A 259 6.66 -1.70 -4.22
N THR A 260 5.41 -1.43 -3.78
CA THR A 260 5.14 -0.25 -2.96
C THR A 260 5.92 -0.31 -1.64
N PRO A 261 6.36 0.85 -1.12
CA PRO A 261 7.14 0.93 0.12
C PRO A 261 6.36 0.38 1.31
N VAL A 262 7.01 0.27 2.44
CA VAL A 262 6.38 -0.09 3.71
C VAL A 262 5.21 0.84 4.01
N GLY A 263 4.08 0.29 4.41
CA GLY A 263 2.86 1.05 4.69
C GLY A 263 2.95 1.87 5.98
N SER A 264 2.42 3.09 5.96
CA SER A 264 2.37 3.99 7.13
C SER A 264 1.61 3.39 8.32
N MET A 265 0.69 2.44 8.06
CA MET A 265 -0.01 1.71 9.12
C MET A 265 0.94 0.94 10.05
N THR A 266 2.11 0.52 9.57
CA THR A 266 3.10 -0.18 10.41
C THR A 266 3.65 0.73 11.51
N VAL A 267 3.85 2.02 11.20
CA VAL A 267 4.27 3.04 12.17
C VAL A 267 3.16 3.32 13.18
N MET A 268 1.92 3.43 12.71
CA MET A 268 0.76 3.66 13.58
C MET A 268 0.56 2.49 14.57
N LEU A 269 0.70 1.26 14.10
CA LEU A 269 0.63 0.08 14.96
C LEU A 269 1.78 0.05 15.97
N ALA A 270 3.00 0.36 15.55
CA ALA A 270 4.14 0.42 16.47
C ALA A 270 3.93 1.48 17.57
N GLN A 271 3.36 2.64 17.24
CA GLN A 271 3.02 3.67 18.22
C GLN A 271 1.91 3.25 19.18
N GLN A 272 0.88 2.58 18.67
CA GLN A 272 -0.30 2.21 19.47
C GLN A 272 -0.05 1.02 20.38
N TYR A 273 0.83 0.10 19.97
CA TYR A 273 1.05 -1.20 20.65
C TYR A 273 2.48 -1.37 21.18
N ASP A 274 3.19 -0.25 21.43
CA ASP A 274 4.54 -0.21 22.00
C ASP A 274 5.59 -1.03 21.22
N GLY A 275 5.41 -1.17 19.91
CA GLY A 275 6.42 -1.71 19.00
C GLY A 275 7.54 -0.71 18.73
N ASP A 276 8.59 -1.13 18.02
CA ASP A 276 9.69 -0.20 17.66
C ASP A 276 9.23 0.85 16.62
N TYR A 277 8.76 1.99 17.16
CA TYR A 277 8.37 3.16 16.37
C TYR A 277 9.54 3.75 15.58
N ARG A 278 10.77 3.73 16.14
CA ARG A 278 11.94 4.34 15.47
C ARG A 278 12.34 3.53 14.25
N LEU A 279 12.40 2.21 14.39
CA LEU A 279 12.73 1.31 13.29
C LEU A 279 11.65 1.37 12.20
N THR A 280 10.37 1.30 12.57
CA THR A 280 9.26 1.33 11.59
C THR A 280 9.18 2.65 10.85
N SER A 281 9.35 3.80 11.53
CA SER A 281 9.37 5.12 10.88
C SER A 281 10.54 5.26 9.91
N ARG A 282 11.73 4.80 10.27
CA ARG A 282 12.90 4.79 9.37
C ARG A 282 12.69 3.84 8.20
N GLY A 283 12.08 2.67 8.44
CA GLY A 283 11.73 1.70 7.40
C GLY A 283 10.75 2.27 6.37
N VAL A 284 9.67 2.90 6.82
CA VAL A 284 8.71 3.58 5.94
C VAL A 284 9.41 4.66 5.12
N ALA A 285 10.18 5.54 5.77
CA ALA A 285 10.84 6.64 5.09
C ALA A 285 11.87 6.17 4.06
N LEU A 286 12.76 5.24 4.45
CA LEU A 286 13.81 4.73 3.57
C LEU A 286 13.22 4.01 2.37
N THR A 287 12.25 3.11 2.59
CA THR A 287 11.60 2.39 1.49
C THR A 287 10.83 3.34 0.58
N THR A 288 10.20 4.41 1.12
CA THR A 288 9.51 5.42 0.31
C THR A 288 10.48 6.21 -0.58
N VAL A 289 11.61 6.65 -0.04
CA VAL A 289 12.65 7.34 -0.85
C VAL A 289 13.18 6.42 -1.94
N LEU A 290 13.51 5.19 -1.60
CA LEU A 290 14.06 4.23 -2.56
C LEU A 290 13.03 3.77 -3.61
N SER A 291 11.73 3.72 -3.26
CA SER A 291 10.67 3.29 -4.18
C SER A 291 10.53 4.20 -5.41
N VAL A 292 10.90 5.46 -5.28
CA VAL A 292 10.92 6.43 -6.41
C VAL A 292 11.78 5.94 -7.57
N VAL A 293 12.86 5.24 -7.28
CA VAL A 293 13.77 4.69 -8.28
C VAL A 293 13.49 3.21 -8.56
N THR A 294 13.23 2.43 -7.50
CA THR A 294 13.09 0.97 -7.63
C THR A 294 11.81 0.56 -8.35
N MET A 295 10.69 1.28 -8.18
CA MET A 295 9.46 0.94 -8.87
C MET A 295 9.57 1.14 -10.39
N PRO A 296 9.98 2.32 -10.93
CA PRO A 296 10.19 2.47 -12.36
C PRO A 296 11.17 1.45 -12.94
N PHE A 297 12.26 1.16 -12.20
CA PHE A 297 13.24 0.16 -12.60
C PHE A 297 12.63 -1.24 -12.73
N LEU A 298 11.80 -1.67 -11.77
CA LEU A 298 11.14 -2.99 -11.82
C LEU A 298 10.14 -3.10 -12.97
N PHE A 299 9.35 -2.08 -13.20
CA PHE A 299 8.43 -2.05 -14.34
C PHE A 299 9.18 -2.16 -15.67
N TRP A 300 10.29 -1.43 -15.80
CA TRP A 300 11.13 -1.51 -16.99
C TRP A 300 11.77 -2.88 -17.14
N LEU A 301 12.32 -3.45 -16.05
CA LEU A 301 13.00 -4.75 -16.06
C LEU A 301 12.05 -5.90 -16.42
N LEU A 302 10.83 -5.85 -15.87
CA LEU A 302 9.84 -6.93 -15.99
C LEU A 302 8.93 -6.74 -17.22
N LYS A 303 9.13 -5.65 -17.97
CA LYS A 303 8.37 -5.31 -19.20
C LYS A 303 6.85 -5.36 -18.99
N ILE A 304 6.39 -4.77 -17.88
CA ILE A 304 4.98 -4.69 -17.49
C ILE A 304 4.45 -3.30 -17.80
#